data_58776b03abbd37de2b11cd2556d863df
#
_entry.id   58776b03abbd37de2b11cd2556d863df
#
_cell.length_a   1.000
_cell.length_b   1.000
_cell.length_c   1.000
_cell.angle_alpha   90.00
_cell.angle_beta   90.00
_cell.angle_gamma   90.00
#
_symmetry.space_group_name_H-M   'P 1'
#
loop_
_entity.id
_entity.type
_entity.pdbx_description
1 polymer ?
#
loop_
_entity_poly.entity_id
_entity_poly.type
_entity_poly.pdbx_seq_one_letter_code
_entity_poly.pdbx_strand_id
1 'polypeptide(L)'
;MNILILNPILFTAEHNIIPKVKSIKDTMIYNMCLGFIQLGHNITLAAAEEYHPTESETYEFNVIFFPSQYTKFCPPSVLPYSPCLKKYLRQNHKKFDLIISSEVFSFNSLFAAEICPQKTIVWQELTEHQKKFHKIPSKIWHNIIARLFITKVLTVVPRSQKAFDFISQYIPTVSKTIVDHGINVEKFKYSTDKKRQIISSSQLIHRKNIDGIIQKFYNLHHLKGYEDIKLIIAGRGEEELKLKELVKVLNLQDYVNFVGFLSQIKLNDYISHSYAFLINTRKDLNMVSIPESIVSGTPILTNNQPASADYIAKNDLGIVKDNWNENDIVKIIDDNTYYTKNCIQYREKLTNQHSAQLFIEIFNSYQNNKVK
;
A
#
# COMPACT_ATOMS: atom_id res chain seq x y z
N MET A 1 13.60 13.04 -16.89
CA MET A 1 13.46 14.06 -15.84
C MET A 1 14.23 13.65 -14.60
N ASN A 2 14.63 14.62 -13.79
CA ASN A 2 15.16 14.41 -12.45
C ASN A 2 14.01 14.56 -11.44
N ILE A 3 13.68 13.51 -10.72
CA ILE A 3 12.53 13.46 -9.81
C ILE A 3 13.02 13.27 -8.37
N LEU A 4 12.52 14.10 -7.47
CA LEU A 4 12.75 13.95 -6.02
C LEU A 4 11.49 13.41 -5.36
N ILE A 5 11.63 12.27 -4.69
CA ILE A 5 10.55 11.67 -3.90
C ILE A 5 10.84 11.91 -2.41
N LEU A 6 9.97 12.68 -1.77
CA LEU A 6 10.02 12.98 -0.34
C LEU A 6 9.08 12.02 0.40
N ASN A 7 9.61 10.90 0.87
CA ASN A 7 8.86 9.89 1.60
C ASN A 7 9.59 9.51 2.89
N PRO A 8 9.43 10.31 3.95
CA PRO A 8 10.20 10.12 5.18
C PRO A 8 9.88 8.82 5.91
N ILE A 9 8.69 8.26 5.75
CA ILE A 9 8.22 7.03 6.43
C ILE A 9 8.19 5.91 5.40
N LEU A 10 9.15 4.98 5.45
CA LEU A 10 9.27 3.91 4.45
C LEU A 10 8.35 2.73 4.71
N PHE A 11 7.96 2.50 5.95
CA PHE A 11 7.08 1.40 6.35
C PHE A 11 6.36 1.72 7.66
N THR A 12 5.23 1.08 7.89
CA THR A 12 4.38 1.33 9.07
C THR A 12 5.07 0.87 10.35
N ALA A 13 5.07 1.73 11.35
CA ALA A 13 5.52 1.42 12.70
C ALA A 13 4.35 0.94 13.56
N GLU A 14 4.56 -0.14 14.32
CA GLU A 14 3.60 -0.62 15.30
C GLU A 14 3.89 -0.01 16.67
N HIS A 15 2.85 0.47 17.35
CA HIS A 15 2.98 1.13 18.66
C HIS A 15 4.05 2.25 18.69
N ASN A 16 4.25 2.96 17.57
CA ASN A 16 5.32 3.94 17.33
C ASN A 16 6.76 3.35 17.38
N ILE A 17 6.91 2.04 17.33
CA ILE A 17 8.20 1.38 17.20
C ILE A 17 8.49 1.14 15.72
N ILE A 18 9.55 1.78 15.21
CA ILE A 18 10.02 1.57 13.84
C ILE A 18 10.79 0.25 13.83
N PRO A 19 10.33 -0.77 13.07
CA PRO A 19 11.03 -2.04 13.00
C PRO A 19 12.40 -1.87 12.35
N LYS A 20 13.40 -2.61 12.82
CA LYS A 20 14.71 -2.66 12.19
C LYS A 20 14.68 -3.68 11.05
N VAL A 21 14.89 -3.20 9.84
CA VAL A 21 14.89 -4.03 8.63
C VAL A 21 16.30 -4.12 8.05
N LYS A 22 16.59 -5.21 7.35
CA LYS A 22 17.88 -5.43 6.69
C LYS A 22 17.99 -4.67 5.37
N SER A 23 16.86 -4.44 4.71
CA SER A 23 16.78 -3.82 3.39
C SER A 23 15.52 -2.97 3.27
N ILE A 24 15.59 -1.88 2.50
CA ILE A 24 14.42 -1.08 2.10
C ILE A 24 13.88 -1.47 0.71
N LYS A 25 14.50 -2.41 0.00
CA LYS A 25 14.17 -2.78 -1.40
C LYS A 25 12.80 -3.44 -1.56
N ASP A 26 12.23 -3.95 -0.46
CA ASP A 26 10.87 -4.50 -0.47
C ASP A 26 9.80 -3.48 -0.07
N THR A 27 10.18 -2.22 0.18
CA THR A 27 9.20 -1.17 0.48
C THR A 27 8.45 -0.72 -0.78
N MET A 28 7.20 -0.30 -0.58
CA MET A 28 6.35 0.18 -1.67
C MET A 28 6.96 1.36 -2.41
N ILE A 29 7.53 2.30 -1.64
CA ILE A 29 8.13 3.50 -2.22
C ILE A 29 9.38 3.18 -3.05
N TYR A 30 10.17 2.18 -2.63
CA TYR A 30 11.33 1.74 -3.42
C TYR A 30 10.87 1.16 -4.77
N ASN A 31 9.85 0.30 -4.76
CA ASN A 31 9.27 -0.24 -5.98
C ASN A 31 8.67 0.86 -6.86
N MET A 32 8.04 1.89 -6.28
CA MET A 32 7.57 3.06 -7.03
C MET A 32 8.72 3.82 -7.71
N CYS A 33 9.86 4.00 -7.02
CA CYS A 33 11.07 4.58 -7.60
C CYS A 33 11.57 3.77 -8.81
N LEU A 34 11.56 2.43 -8.73
CA LEU A 34 11.91 1.56 -9.85
C LEU A 34 11.00 1.76 -11.06
N GLY A 35 9.70 2.01 -10.84
CA GLY A 35 8.76 2.32 -11.92
C GLY A 35 9.15 3.58 -12.70
N PHE A 36 9.60 4.63 -12.03
CA PHE A 36 10.11 5.84 -12.71
C PHE A 36 11.42 5.57 -13.47
N ILE A 37 12.31 4.72 -12.93
CA ILE A 37 13.56 4.35 -13.62
C ILE A 37 13.25 3.57 -14.89
N GLN A 38 12.29 2.65 -14.87
CA GLN A 38 11.84 1.91 -16.05
C GLN A 38 11.29 2.83 -17.15
N LEU A 39 10.80 4.01 -16.78
CA LEU A 39 10.38 5.06 -17.71
C LEU A 39 11.53 6.00 -18.15
N GLY A 40 12.77 5.72 -17.75
CA GLY A 40 13.95 6.51 -18.13
C GLY A 40 14.16 7.81 -17.32
N HIS A 41 13.64 7.87 -16.08
CA HIS A 41 13.81 9.04 -15.20
C HIS A 41 14.90 8.80 -14.14
N ASN A 42 15.58 9.87 -13.72
CA ASN A 42 16.54 9.84 -12.62
C ASN A 42 15.84 10.14 -11.31
N ILE A 43 16.04 9.28 -10.31
CA ILE A 43 15.33 9.36 -9.02
C ILE A 43 16.29 9.68 -7.88
N THR A 44 15.84 10.55 -6.99
CA THR A 44 16.38 10.70 -5.63
C THR A 44 15.24 10.46 -4.64
N LEU A 45 15.41 9.50 -3.74
CA LEU A 45 14.51 9.24 -2.62
C LEU A 45 15.07 9.88 -1.35
N ALA A 46 14.27 10.70 -0.68
CA ALA A 46 14.58 11.28 0.62
C ALA A 46 13.72 10.62 1.71
N ALA A 47 14.37 9.99 2.68
CA ALA A 47 13.75 9.29 3.78
C ALA A 47 14.26 9.80 5.14
N ALA A 48 13.57 9.44 6.25
CA ALA A 48 14.06 9.73 7.58
C ALA A 48 15.13 8.71 8.01
N GLU A 49 16.18 9.20 8.71
CA GLU A 49 17.33 8.40 9.16
C GLU A 49 16.92 7.20 10.01
N GLU A 50 15.83 7.32 10.74
CA GLU A 50 15.30 6.26 11.60
C GLU A 50 14.87 5.01 10.82
N TYR A 51 14.67 5.15 9.49
CA TYR A 51 14.33 4.07 8.56
C TYR A 51 15.55 3.50 7.82
N HIS A 52 16.75 3.94 8.15
CA HIS A 52 17.99 3.40 7.56
C HIS A 52 18.08 1.89 7.84
N PRO A 53 18.38 1.06 6.83
CA PRO A 53 18.52 -0.39 7.01
C PRO A 53 19.71 -0.73 7.92
N THR A 54 19.64 -1.90 8.56
CA THR A 54 20.71 -2.37 9.45
C THR A 54 21.94 -2.90 8.71
N GLU A 55 21.76 -3.28 7.44
CA GLU A 55 22.84 -3.75 6.57
C GLU A 55 23.13 -2.69 5.50
N SER A 56 24.40 -2.54 5.12
CA SER A 56 24.76 -1.68 3.99
C SER A 56 24.27 -2.31 2.68
N GLU A 57 23.58 -1.54 1.87
CA GLU A 57 23.10 -1.99 0.57
C GLU A 57 23.34 -0.94 -0.52
N THR A 58 23.41 -1.40 -1.76
CA THR A 58 23.50 -0.54 -2.94
C THR A 58 22.11 -0.36 -3.54
N TYR A 59 21.83 0.83 -4.06
CA TYR A 59 20.54 1.18 -4.65
C TYR A 59 20.69 1.47 -6.14
N GLU A 60 19.64 1.22 -6.90
CA GLU A 60 19.57 1.52 -8.34
C GLU A 60 19.39 3.03 -8.61
N PHE A 61 19.18 3.82 -7.56
CA PHE A 61 18.99 5.28 -7.60
C PHE A 61 19.54 5.92 -6.33
N ASN A 62 19.59 7.24 -6.30
CA ASN A 62 20.10 7.96 -5.14
C ASN A 62 19.11 7.91 -3.97
N VAL A 63 19.57 7.47 -2.78
CA VAL A 63 18.78 7.47 -1.54
C VAL A 63 19.50 8.32 -0.51
N ILE A 64 18.79 9.26 0.10
CA ILE A 64 19.34 10.18 1.11
C ILE A 64 18.49 10.07 2.38
N PHE A 65 19.14 9.82 3.50
CA PHE A 65 18.51 9.80 4.80
C PHE A 65 18.76 11.12 5.54
N PHE A 66 17.72 11.65 6.19
CA PHE A 66 17.77 12.91 6.93
C PHE A 66 17.37 12.68 8.39
N PRO A 67 18.18 13.13 9.36
CA PRO A 67 17.88 12.96 10.78
C PRO A 67 16.64 13.75 11.19
N SER A 68 15.77 13.13 11.98
CA SER A 68 14.63 13.79 12.59
C SER A 68 15.02 14.54 13.86
N GLN A 69 14.36 15.67 14.12
CA GLN A 69 14.51 16.47 15.33
C GLN A 69 13.19 16.59 16.08
N TYR A 70 13.24 16.99 17.35
CA TYR A 70 12.07 17.14 18.22
C TYR A 70 11.19 15.88 18.30
N THR A 71 11.81 14.70 18.33
CA THR A 71 11.16 13.38 18.21
C THR A 71 10.09 13.10 19.28
N LYS A 72 10.17 13.78 20.45
CA LYS A 72 9.14 13.71 21.51
C LYS A 72 7.81 14.32 21.05
N PHE A 73 7.84 15.42 20.29
CA PHE A 73 6.66 16.12 19.80
C PHE A 73 6.29 15.69 18.37
N CYS A 74 7.30 15.44 17.56
CA CYS A 74 7.19 15.04 16.15
C CYS A 74 7.79 13.65 15.95
N PRO A 75 7.09 12.56 16.37
CA PRO A 75 7.65 11.22 16.29
C PRO A 75 7.97 10.84 14.85
N PRO A 76 9.15 10.27 14.57
CA PRO A 76 9.55 9.86 13.23
C PRO A 76 8.61 8.85 12.57
N SER A 77 7.89 8.06 13.39
CA SER A 77 6.90 7.09 12.91
C SER A 77 5.59 7.70 12.41
N VAL A 78 5.36 9.02 12.64
CA VAL A 78 4.08 9.68 12.33
C VAL A 78 4.26 11.00 11.60
N LEU A 79 5.19 11.84 12.07
CA LEU A 79 5.36 13.21 11.59
C LEU A 79 6.84 13.65 11.72
N PRO A 80 7.77 12.99 11.02
CA PRO A 80 9.19 13.33 11.10
C PRO A 80 9.45 14.77 10.69
N TYR A 81 10.21 15.50 11.51
CA TYR A 81 10.60 16.88 11.26
C TYR A 81 12.12 16.95 11.07
N SER A 82 12.58 17.37 9.88
CA SER A 82 14.00 17.47 9.56
C SER A 82 14.38 18.85 8.98
N PRO A 83 15.01 19.73 9.77
CA PRO A 83 15.57 20.98 9.25
C PRO A 83 16.65 20.76 8.20
N CYS A 84 17.37 19.63 8.27
CA CYS A 84 18.37 19.26 7.27
C CYS A 84 17.72 19.03 5.88
N LEU A 85 16.56 18.36 5.85
CA LEU A 85 15.78 18.20 4.61
C LEU A 85 15.31 19.56 4.07
N LYS A 86 14.83 20.48 4.93
CA LYS A 86 14.42 21.83 4.51
C LYS A 86 15.59 22.60 3.90
N LYS A 87 16.79 22.52 4.52
CA LYS A 87 18.03 23.12 3.98
C LYS A 87 18.41 22.51 2.64
N TYR A 88 18.37 21.18 2.53
CA TYR A 88 18.64 20.46 1.28
C TYR A 88 17.73 20.91 0.14
N LEU A 89 16.42 21.01 0.39
CA LEU A 89 15.45 21.50 -0.59
C LEU A 89 15.78 22.92 -1.06
N ARG A 90 16.06 23.85 -0.15
CA ARG A 90 16.43 25.23 -0.51
C ARG A 90 17.64 25.29 -1.42
N GLN A 91 18.63 24.43 -1.20
CA GLN A 91 19.88 24.42 -1.97
C GLN A 91 19.77 23.66 -3.29
N ASN A 92 18.94 22.61 -3.36
CA ASN A 92 18.96 21.67 -4.46
C ASN A 92 17.67 21.60 -5.30
N HIS A 93 16.56 22.25 -4.91
CA HIS A 93 15.27 22.11 -5.61
C HIS A 93 15.38 22.42 -7.12
N LYS A 94 16.32 23.28 -7.55
CA LYS A 94 16.52 23.63 -8.96
C LYS A 94 17.03 22.45 -9.81
N LYS A 95 17.65 21.42 -9.20
CA LYS A 95 18.17 20.23 -9.89
C LYS A 95 17.07 19.26 -10.29
N PHE A 96 15.86 19.40 -9.71
CA PHE A 96 14.74 18.50 -9.93
C PHE A 96 13.67 19.16 -10.78
N ASP A 97 13.10 18.39 -11.69
CA ASP A 97 12.00 18.80 -12.55
C ASP A 97 10.66 18.62 -11.86
N LEU A 98 10.52 17.53 -11.10
CA LEU A 98 9.31 17.15 -10.37
C LEU A 98 9.67 16.75 -8.92
N ILE A 99 8.83 17.16 -7.97
CA ILE A 99 8.91 16.71 -6.57
C ILE A 99 7.60 16.04 -6.22
N ILE A 100 7.67 14.80 -5.73
CA ILE A 100 6.53 14.04 -5.21
C ILE A 100 6.71 13.90 -3.70
N SER A 101 5.79 14.42 -2.92
CA SER A 101 5.89 14.44 -1.46
C SER A 101 4.73 13.67 -0.82
N SER A 102 5.04 12.78 0.11
CA SER A 102 4.04 11.97 0.81
C SER A 102 3.29 12.79 1.84
N GLU A 103 1.98 12.62 1.85
CA GLU A 103 1.01 13.13 2.82
C GLU A 103 0.88 14.66 2.91
N VAL A 104 -0.35 15.11 2.96
CA VAL A 104 -0.66 16.52 3.27
C VAL A 104 -0.29 16.85 4.72
N PHE A 105 -0.56 15.92 5.64
CA PHE A 105 -0.15 16.05 7.04
C PHE A 105 1.32 15.64 7.22
N SER A 106 2.23 16.45 6.67
CA SER A 106 3.68 16.16 6.70
C SER A 106 4.52 17.43 6.57
N PHE A 107 5.62 17.51 7.32
CA PHE A 107 6.57 18.62 7.22
C PHE A 107 7.30 18.66 5.88
N ASN A 108 7.61 17.52 5.27
CA ASN A 108 8.23 17.49 3.94
C ASN A 108 7.33 18.12 2.88
N SER A 109 6.01 17.87 2.91
CA SER A 109 5.06 18.52 2.00
C SER A 109 4.94 20.02 2.26
N LEU A 110 4.96 20.43 3.53
CA LEU A 110 4.98 21.85 3.90
C LEU A 110 6.25 22.53 3.36
N PHE A 111 7.43 21.94 3.53
CA PHE A 111 8.69 22.49 3.02
C PHE A 111 8.71 22.58 1.50
N ALA A 112 8.23 21.54 0.80
CA ALA A 112 8.13 21.56 -0.64
C ALA A 112 7.15 22.63 -1.15
N ALA A 113 6.00 22.79 -0.47
CA ALA A 113 5.02 23.83 -0.78
C ALA A 113 5.52 25.26 -0.53
N GLU A 114 6.38 25.47 0.47
CA GLU A 114 7.04 26.77 0.72
C GLU A 114 8.12 27.12 -0.30
N ILE A 115 8.91 26.11 -0.73
CA ILE A 115 10.16 26.35 -1.47
C ILE A 115 9.96 26.21 -2.99
N CYS A 116 9.18 25.23 -3.41
CA CYS A 116 9.03 24.88 -4.83
C CYS A 116 7.64 24.36 -5.21
N PRO A 117 6.57 25.10 -4.87
CA PRO A 117 5.18 24.63 -5.09
C PRO A 117 4.86 24.34 -6.56
N GLN A 118 5.49 25.08 -7.50
CA GLN A 118 5.23 25.02 -8.93
C GLN A 118 5.58 23.67 -9.58
N LYS A 119 6.30 22.79 -8.89
CA LYS A 119 6.72 21.48 -9.37
C LYS A 119 6.52 20.38 -8.32
N THR A 120 5.70 20.67 -7.31
CA THR A 120 5.39 19.73 -6.24
C THR A 120 4.01 19.13 -6.42
N ILE A 121 3.94 17.81 -6.39
CA ILE A 121 2.74 16.99 -6.26
C ILE A 121 2.76 16.39 -4.86
N VAL A 122 1.64 16.45 -4.13
CA VAL A 122 1.50 15.76 -2.85
C VAL A 122 0.71 14.48 -3.07
N TRP A 123 1.23 13.34 -2.60
CA TRP A 123 0.63 12.02 -2.75
C TRP A 123 -0.05 11.61 -1.43
N GLN A 124 -1.39 11.57 -1.41
CA GLN A 124 -2.21 11.42 -0.21
C GLN A 124 -2.73 10.01 -0.02
N GLU A 125 -2.38 9.38 1.09
CA GLU A 125 -2.88 8.04 1.47
C GLU A 125 -3.94 8.10 2.59
N LEU A 126 -3.74 8.96 3.59
CA LEU A 126 -4.64 9.05 4.74
C LEU A 126 -6.07 9.40 4.31
N THR A 127 -7.03 8.66 4.86
CA THR A 127 -8.48 8.80 4.61
C THR A 127 -9.23 9.39 5.79
N GLU A 128 -8.53 9.64 6.90
CA GLU A 128 -9.04 10.29 8.11
C GLU A 128 -7.91 11.04 8.83
N HIS A 129 -8.26 11.89 9.78
CA HIS A 129 -7.27 12.58 10.62
C HIS A 129 -6.42 11.60 11.41
N GLN A 130 -5.10 11.86 11.46
CA GLN A 130 -4.17 11.11 12.30
C GLN A 130 -4.63 11.12 13.76
N LYS A 131 -4.74 9.93 14.37
CA LYS A 131 -5.38 9.75 15.69
C LYS A 131 -4.60 10.30 16.87
N LYS A 132 -3.31 10.56 16.68
CA LYS A 132 -2.45 11.05 17.75
C LYS A 132 -2.99 12.36 18.35
N PHE A 133 -2.92 12.50 19.67
CA PHE A 133 -3.48 13.64 20.42
C PHE A 133 -4.94 13.95 20.04
N HIS A 134 -5.80 12.92 20.07
CA HIS A 134 -7.25 13.05 19.78
C HIS A 134 -7.55 13.71 18.42
N LYS A 135 -6.68 13.51 17.43
CA LYS A 135 -6.79 14.09 16.08
C LYS A 135 -6.61 15.64 16.02
N ILE A 136 -6.37 16.32 17.13
CA ILE A 136 -6.31 17.79 17.18
C ILE A 136 -5.21 18.37 16.27
N PRO A 137 -3.93 17.92 16.34
CA PRO A 137 -2.88 18.46 15.46
C PRO A 137 -3.20 18.27 13.97
N SER A 138 -3.73 17.12 13.59
CA SER A 138 -4.12 16.84 12.21
C SER A 138 -5.29 17.73 11.76
N LYS A 139 -6.28 17.96 12.61
CA LYS A 139 -7.40 18.88 12.31
C LYS A 139 -6.92 20.32 12.10
N ILE A 140 -6.08 20.83 13.00
CA ILE A 140 -5.48 22.18 12.88
C ILE A 140 -4.67 22.27 11.57
N TRP A 141 -3.85 21.24 11.29
CA TRP A 141 -3.04 21.20 10.08
C TRP A 141 -3.89 21.31 8.81
N HIS A 142 -4.92 20.47 8.66
CA HIS A 142 -5.75 20.46 7.45
C HIS A 142 -6.57 21.74 7.31
N ASN A 143 -7.10 22.30 8.41
CA ASN A 143 -7.92 23.50 8.36
C ASN A 143 -7.13 24.80 8.18
N ILE A 144 -5.86 24.84 8.62
CA ILE A 144 -5.05 26.06 8.59
C ILE A 144 -3.84 25.90 7.66
N ILE A 145 -2.91 25.00 8.02
CA ILE A 145 -1.61 24.87 7.33
C ILE A 145 -1.80 24.41 5.88
N ALA A 146 -2.61 23.37 5.66
CA ALA A 146 -2.86 22.85 4.32
C ALA A 146 -3.53 23.91 3.44
N ARG A 147 -4.50 24.65 3.95
CA ARG A 147 -5.17 25.71 3.18
C ARG A 147 -4.26 26.90 2.84
N LEU A 148 -3.30 27.23 3.70
CA LEU A 148 -2.38 28.34 3.47
C LEU A 148 -1.20 27.98 2.56
N PHE A 149 -0.71 26.76 2.63
CA PHE A 149 0.53 26.34 1.97
C PHE A 149 0.33 25.26 0.92
N ILE A 150 -0.38 24.17 1.25
CA ILE A 150 -0.48 23.01 0.33
C ILE A 150 -1.36 23.31 -0.88
N THR A 151 -2.33 24.21 -0.77
CA THR A 151 -3.11 24.69 -1.94
C THR A 151 -2.27 25.35 -3.03
N LYS A 152 -1.02 25.70 -2.74
CA LYS A 152 -0.10 26.34 -3.71
C LYS A 152 0.66 25.32 -4.59
N VAL A 153 0.67 24.04 -4.22
CA VAL A 153 1.32 22.98 -5.02
C VAL A 153 0.54 22.74 -6.31
N LEU A 154 1.13 22.01 -7.26
CA LEU A 154 0.46 21.68 -8.53
C LEU A 154 -0.87 20.99 -8.29
N THR A 155 -0.86 19.94 -7.49
CA THR A 155 -2.06 19.18 -7.12
C THR A 155 -1.77 18.23 -5.96
N VAL A 156 -2.83 17.75 -5.32
CA VAL A 156 -2.79 16.60 -4.42
C VAL A 156 -3.35 15.39 -5.18
N VAL A 157 -2.59 14.31 -5.24
CA VAL A 157 -2.96 13.05 -5.91
C VAL A 157 -3.37 12.04 -4.85
N PRO A 158 -4.62 11.59 -4.80
CA PRO A 158 -5.08 10.60 -3.82
C PRO A 158 -4.68 9.18 -4.23
N ARG A 159 -4.45 8.30 -3.25
CA ARG A 159 -4.19 6.86 -3.46
C ARG A 159 -5.45 6.01 -3.55
N SER A 160 -6.60 6.55 -3.14
CA SER A 160 -7.88 5.85 -3.16
C SER A 160 -9.04 6.84 -3.21
N GLN A 161 -10.25 6.36 -3.54
CA GLN A 161 -11.46 7.19 -3.49
C GLN A 161 -11.68 7.74 -2.07
N LYS A 162 -11.50 6.93 -1.02
CA LYS A 162 -11.61 7.37 0.38
C LYS A 162 -10.61 8.49 0.72
N ALA A 163 -9.39 8.44 0.18
CA ALA A 163 -8.40 9.51 0.34
C ALA A 163 -8.80 10.77 -0.42
N PHE A 164 -9.36 10.63 -1.63
CA PHE A 164 -9.95 11.74 -2.39
C PHE A 164 -11.07 12.43 -1.60
N ASP A 165 -12.05 11.66 -1.10
CA ASP A 165 -13.21 12.17 -0.37
C ASP A 165 -12.80 12.90 0.93
N PHE A 166 -11.75 12.40 1.58
CA PHE A 166 -11.21 13.03 2.78
C PHE A 166 -10.50 14.36 2.46
N ILE A 167 -9.55 14.35 1.52
CA ILE A 167 -8.68 15.51 1.32
C ILE A 167 -9.35 16.64 0.53
N SER A 168 -10.32 16.34 -0.33
CA SER A 168 -11.09 17.32 -1.09
C SER A 168 -11.93 18.27 -0.20
N GLN A 169 -12.17 17.90 1.06
CA GLN A 169 -12.82 18.77 2.05
C GLN A 169 -11.93 19.98 2.43
N TYR A 170 -10.62 19.87 2.25
CA TYR A 170 -9.62 20.86 2.68
C TYR A 170 -8.90 21.55 1.53
N ILE A 171 -8.69 20.83 0.43
CA ILE A 171 -7.89 21.29 -0.72
C ILE A 171 -8.77 21.20 -1.98
N PRO A 172 -9.03 22.33 -2.66
CA PRO A 172 -9.87 22.35 -3.87
C PRO A 172 -9.18 21.76 -5.11
N THR A 173 -7.84 21.77 -5.15
CA THR A 173 -7.04 21.32 -6.30
C THR A 173 -6.59 19.88 -6.14
N VAL A 174 -7.52 18.96 -5.86
CA VAL A 174 -7.24 17.52 -5.79
C VAL A 174 -7.41 16.90 -7.19
N SER A 175 -6.44 16.08 -7.60
CA SER A 175 -6.53 15.31 -8.83
C SER A 175 -7.70 14.33 -8.79
N LYS A 176 -8.45 14.24 -9.89
CA LYS A 176 -9.46 13.19 -10.08
C LYS A 176 -8.83 11.84 -10.40
N THR A 177 -7.59 11.84 -10.87
CA THR A 177 -6.83 10.60 -11.12
C THR A 177 -6.31 10.07 -9.80
N ILE A 178 -6.70 8.85 -9.47
CA ILE A 178 -6.22 8.11 -8.30
C ILE A 178 -4.95 7.36 -8.72
N VAL A 179 -3.89 7.49 -7.94
CA VAL A 179 -2.63 6.77 -8.16
C VAL A 179 -2.31 5.95 -6.91
N ASP A 180 -2.59 4.65 -6.99
CA ASP A 180 -2.28 3.72 -5.92
C ASP A 180 -0.81 3.28 -5.94
N HIS A 181 -0.41 2.46 -4.99
CA HIS A 181 0.89 1.81 -4.98
C HIS A 181 1.05 0.93 -6.21
N GLY A 182 2.16 1.08 -6.88
CA GLY A 182 2.52 0.16 -7.95
C GLY A 182 3.19 -1.10 -7.42
N ILE A 183 2.89 -2.23 -8.04
CA ILE A 183 3.50 -3.52 -7.73
C ILE A 183 4.64 -3.79 -8.71
N ASN A 184 5.77 -4.25 -8.20
CA ASN A 184 6.86 -4.73 -9.03
C ASN A 184 6.51 -6.12 -9.58
N VAL A 185 6.05 -6.16 -10.82
CA VAL A 185 5.62 -7.40 -11.50
C VAL A 185 6.75 -8.38 -11.82
N GLU A 186 7.99 -7.97 -11.69
CA GLU A 186 9.15 -8.86 -11.74
C GLU A 186 9.16 -9.85 -10.55
N LYS A 187 8.69 -9.39 -9.40
CA LYS A 187 8.58 -10.18 -8.16
C LYS A 187 7.25 -10.94 -8.05
N PHE A 188 6.20 -10.49 -8.73
CA PHE A 188 4.84 -11.04 -8.67
C PHE A 188 4.41 -11.53 -10.05
N LYS A 189 4.79 -12.75 -10.42
CA LYS A 189 4.40 -13.41 -11.67
C LYS A 189 3.05 -14.10 -11.49
N TYR A 190 2.20 -14.07 -12.50
CA TYR A 190 0.92 -14.77 -12.46
C TYR A 190 1.04 -16.23 -12.90
N SER A 191 0.11 -17.07 -12.45
CA SER A 191 -0.07 -18.43 -12.92
C SER A 191 -1.54 -18.71 -13.19
N THR A 192 -1.80 -19.49 -14.24
CA THR A 192 -3.11 -20.10 -14.54
C THR A 192 -3.23 -21.51 -13.96
N ASP A 193 -2.11 -22.10 -13.57
CA ASP A 193 -2.07 -23.40 -12.91
C ASP A 193 -2.34 -23.20 -11.41
N LYS A 194 -3.53 -23.64 -10.96
CA LYS A 194 -3.99 -23.49 -9.59
C LYS A 194 -3.93 -24.82 -8.84
N LYS A 195 -3.41 -24.77 -7.63
CA LYS A 195 -3.44 -25.88 -6.68
C LYS A 195 -4.73 -25.81 -5.86
N ARG A 196 -5.16 -26.94 -5.30
CA ARG A 196 -6.33 -26.98 -4.42
C ARG A 196 -6.04 -26.31 -3.09
N GLN A 197 -5.87 -24.99 -3.16
CA GLN A 197 -5.57 -24.14 -2.00
C GLN A 197 -6.15 -22.73 -2.15
N ILE A 198 -6.41 -22.11 -1.01
CA ILE A 198 -6.75 -20.69 -0.86
C ILE A 198 -5.76 -20.06 0.11
N ILE A 199 -5.56 -18.75 0.07
CA ILE A 199 -4.54 -18.08 0.87
C ILE A 199 -5.09 -16.84 1.56
N SER A 200 -4.58 -16.57 2.77
CA SER A 200 -4.66 -15.25 3.42
C SER A 200 -3.26 -14.83 3.85
N SER A 201 -2.88 -13.59 3.55
CA SER A 201 -1.57 -13.04 3.94
C SER A 201 -1.73 -11.68 4.59
N SER A 202 -1.36 -11.59 5.87
CA SER A 202 -1.36 -10.35 6.65
C SER A 202 -0.63 -10.52 7.98
N GLN A 203 -0.49 -9.43 8.73
CA GLN A 203 -0.14 -9.53 10.16
C GLN A 203 -1.22 -10.33 10.91
N LEU A 204 -0.82 -11.26 11.78
CA LEU A 204 -1.73 -12.09 12.58
C LEU A 204 -2.14 -11.33 13.86
N ILE A 205 -2.99 -10.31 13.68
CA ILE A 205 -3.50 -9.43 14.73
C ILE A 205 -5.02 -9.35 14.67
N HIS A 206 -5.66 -9.01 15.79
CA HIS A 206 -7.12 -8.95 15.92
C HIS A 206 -7.83 -8.17 14.79
N ARG A 207 -7.23 -7.06 14.35
CA ARG A 207 -7.78 -6.22 13.29
C ARG A 207 -7.96 -6.97 11.95
N LYS A 208 -7.11 -7.96 11.65
CA LYS A 208 -7.12 -8.71 10.38
C LYS A 208 -8.14 -9.84 10.35
N ASN A 209 -8.71 -10.22 11.49
CA ASN A 209 -9.82 -11.18 11.59
C ASN A 209 -9.55 -12.54 10.92
N ILE A 210 -8.34 -13.07 11.14
CA ILE A 210 -7.95 -14.39 10.59
C ILE A 210 -8.76 -15.52 11.22
N ASP A 211 -9.15 -15.37 12.48
CA ASP A 211 -10.09 -16.27 13.17
C ASP A 211 -11.41 -16.44 12.39
N GLY A 212 -11.98 -15.33 11.90
CA GLY A 212 -13.16 -15.36 11.06
C GLY A 212 -12.94 -16.05 9.70
N ILE A 213 -11.73 -15.97 9.13
CA ILE A 213 -11.37 -16.70 7.89
C ILE A 213 -11.28 -18.20 8.17
N ILE A 214 -10.63 -18.62 9.28
CA ILE A 214 -10.53 -20.02 9.67
C ILE A 214 -11.91 -20.63 9.89
N GLN A 215 -12.83 -19.89 10.52
CA GLN A 215 -14.20 -20.38 10.75
C GLN A 215 -14.98 -20.59 9.45
N LYS A 216 -14.84 -19.69 8.47
CA LYS A 216 -15.46 -19.85 7.14
C LYS A 216 -14.81 -20.99 6.35
N PHE A 217 -13.51 -21.17 6.51
CA PHE A 217 -12.80 -22.31 5.93
C PHE A 217 -13.26 -23.64 6.55
N TYR A 218 -13.52 -23.68 7.86
CA TYR A 218 -14.12 -24.86 8.51
C TYR A 218 -15.43 -25.26 7.84
N ASN A 219 -16.31 -24.32 7.58
CA ASN A 219 -17.57 -24.59 6.87
C ASN A 219 -17.31 -25.09 5.44
N LEU A 220 -16.40 -24.48 4.69
CA LEU A 220 -16.03 -24.94 3.34
C LEU A 220 -15.53 -26.38 3.34
N HIS A 221 -14.65 -26.74 4.29
CA HIS A 221 -14.06 -28.07 4.41
C HIS A 221 -15.12 -29.18 4.62
N HIS A 222 -16.32 -28.84 5.13
CA HIS A 222 -17.41 -29.78 5.31
C HIS A 222 -18.39 -29.83 4.11
N LEU A 223 -18.11 -29.08 3.04
CA LEU A 223 -18.88 -29.15 1.81
C LEU A 223 -18.32 -30.23 0.89
N LYS A 224 -19.23 -31.07 0.33
CA LYS A 224 -18.86 -32.14 -0.58
C LYS A 224 -18.09 -31.63 -1.81
N GLY A 225 -16.91 -32.14 -2.04
CA GLY A 225 -16.04 -31.80 -3.16
C GLY A 225 -15.00 -30.71 -2.85
N TYR A 226 -14.99 -30.16 -1.61
CA TYR A 226 -14.04 -29.12 -1.16
C TYR A 226 -13.21 -29.56 0.06
N GLU A 227 -13.33 -30.79 0.50
CA GLU A 227 -12.72 -31.37 1.71
C GLU A 227 -11.17 -31.38 1.63
N ASP A 228 -10.60 -31.45 0.45
CA ASP A 228 -9.16 -31.49 0.19
C ASP A 228 -8.51 -30.11 -0.03
N ILE A 229 -9.33 -29.05 -0.07
CA ILE A 229 -8.82 -27.66 -0.17
C ILE A 229 -7.96 -27.34 1.06
N LYS A 230 -6.82 -26.67 0.84
CA LYS A 230 -5.95 -26.19 1.93
C LYS A 230 -6.06 -24.68 2.09
N LEU A 231 -6.03 -24.23 3.35
CA LEU A 231 -5.89 -22.82 3.70
C LEU A 231 -4.43 -22.52 4.06
N ILE A 232 -3.81 -21.63 3.31
CA ILE A 232 -2.46 -21.13 3.58
C ILE A 232 -2.60 -19.81 4.34
N ILE A 233 -1.95 -19.70 5.51
CA ILE A 233 -1.90 -18.47 6.31
C ILE A 233 -0.46 -17.99 6.36
N ALA A 234 -0.19 -16.87 5.66
CA ALA A 234 1.12 -16.23 5.62
C ALA A 234 1.13 -14.98 6.51
N GLY A 235 2.18 -14.84 7.32
CA GLY A 235 2.38 -13.72 8.23
C GLY A 235 2.77 -14.15 9.63
N ARG A 236 2.95 -13.16 10.52
CA ARG A 236 3.23 -13.32 11.95
C ARG A 236 2.44 -12.28 12.73
N GLY A 237 2.25 -12.50 14.02
CA GLY A 237 1.59 -11.55 14.92
C GLY A 237 1.22 -12.14 16.25
N GLU A 238 0.72 -11.30 17.13
CA GLU A 238 0.39 -11.65 18.53
C GLU A 238 -0.71 -12.72 18.65
N GLU A 239 -1.60 -12.86 17.64
CA GLU A 239 -2.66 -13.86 17.65
C GLU A 239 -2.24 -15.24 17.12
N GLU A 240 -1.00 -15.43 16.66
CA GLU A 240 -0.59 -16.68 15.99
C GLU A 240 -0.84 -17.93 16.84
N LEU A 241 -0.51 -17.91 18.14
CA LEU A 241 -0.73 -19.05 19.03
C LEU A 241 -2.23 -19.36 19.20
N LYS A 242 -3.05 -18.33 19.38
CA LYS A 242 -4.51 -18.46 19.50
C LYS A 242 -5.15 -18.99 18.23
N LEU A 243 -4.67 -18.57 17.05
CA LEU A 243 -5.16 -19.07 15.76
C LEU A 243 -4.78 -20.53 15.55
N LYS A 244 -3.59 -20.96 15.93
CA LYS A 244 -3.17 -22.37 15.89
C LYS A 244 -4.00 -23.24 16.82
N GLU A 245 -4.35 -22.73 18.00
CA GLU A 245 -5.25 -23.47 18.93
C GLU A 245 -6.67 -23.57 18.35
N LEU A 246 -7.19 -22.52 17.71
CA LEU A 246 -8.48 -22.57 17.01
C LEU A 246 -8.49 -23.65 15.92
N VAL A 247 -7.43 -23.73 15.11
CA VAL A 247 -7.27 -24.79 14.07
C VAL A 247 -7.32 -26.18 14.68
N LYS A 248 -6.72 -26.37 15.86
CA LYS A 248 -6.70 -27.63 16.61
C LYS A 248 -8.08 -28.01 17.15
N VAL A 249 -8.78 -27.04 17.76
CA VAL A 249 -10.16 -27.24 18.26
C VAL A 249 -11.12 -27.62 17.12
N LEU A 250 -10.90 -27.08 15.91
CA LEU A 250 -11.70 -27.37 14.73
C LEU A 250 -11.24 -28.63 13.95
N ASN A 251 -10.21 -29.34 14.42
CA ASN A 251 -9.61 -30.51 13.75
C ASN A 251 -9.15 -30.24 12.31
N LEU A 252 -8.59 -29.05 12.06
CA LEU A 252 -8.13 -28.61 10.72
C LEU A 252 -6.61 -28.65 10.53
N GLN A 253 -5.84 -29.33 11.39
CA GLN A 253 -4.36 -29.28 11.41
C GLN A 253 -3.74 -29.74 10.09
N ASP A 254 -4.37 -30.68 9.39
CA ASP A 254 -3.89 -31.22 8.12
C ASP A 254 -4.26 -30.35 6.91
N TYR A 255 -5.13 -29.36 7.11
CA TYR A 255 -5.69 -28.52 6.04
C TYR A 255 -5.34 -27.05 6.17
N VAL A 256 -4.91 -26.55 7.34
CA VAL A 256 -4.50 -25.17 7.58
C VAL A 256 -3.01 -25.08 7.83
N ASN A 257 -2.28 -24.42 6.93
CA ASN A 257 -0.83 -24.31 6.97
C ASN A 257 -0.40 -22.88 7.33
N PHE A 258 0.23 -22.70 8.50
CA PHE A 258 0.89 -21.45 8.88
C PHE A 258 2.32 -21.45 8.32
N VAL A 259 2.58 -20.63 7.30
CA VAL A 259 3.87 -20.56 6.61
C VAL A 259 4.79 -19.45 7.12
N GLY A 260 4.32 -18.69 8.12
CA GLY A 260 5.08 -17.59 8.71
C GLY A 260 5.26 -16.38 7.77
N PHE A 261 6.22 -15.52 8.09
CA PHE A 261 6.57 -14.39 7.24
C PHE A 261 7.39 -14.87 6.03
N LEU A 262 6.99 -14.46 4.84
CA LEU A 262 7.61 -14.84 3.58
C LEU A 262 8.23 -13.63 2.87
N SER A 263 9.33 -13.84 2.13
CA SER A 263 9.79 -12.87 1.14
C SER A 263 8.76 -12.73 0.00
N GLN A 264 8.76 -11.60 -0.71
CA GLN A 264 7.81 -11.35 -1.80
C GLN A 264 7.81 -12.45 -2.87
N ILE A 265 8.97 -12.98 -3.22
CA ILE A 265 9.09 -14.08 -4.22
C ILE A 265 8.42 -15.37 -3.71
N LYS A 266 8.67 -15.77 -2.45
CA LYS A 266 8.02 -16.94 -1.86
C LYS A 266 6.52 -16.73 -1.66
N LEU A 267 6.12 -15.54 -1.27
CA LEU A 267 4.71 -15.18 -1.12
C LEU A 267 3.99 -15.28 -2.47
N ASN A 268 4.62 -14.78 -3.55
CA ASN A 268 4.07 -14.89 -4.89
C ASN A 268 3.85 -16.35 -5.33
N ASP A 269 4.74 -17.27 -5.00
CA ASP A 269 4.56 -18.69 -5.34
C ASP A 269 3.28 -19.27 -4.72
N TYR A 270 2.99 -18.94 -3.45
CA TYR A 270 1.75 -19.34 -2.82
C TYR A 270 0.53 -18.63 -3.42
N ILE A 271 0.59 -17.31 -3.61
CA ILE A 271 -0.53 -16.54 -4.14
C ILE A 271 -0.89 -17.00 -5.55
N SER A 272 0.09 -17.02 -6.47
CA SER A 272 -0.16 -17.28 -7.89
C SER A 272 -0.79 -18.67 -8.14
N HIS A 273 -0.53 -19.64 -7.28
CA HIS A 273 -1.11 -20.99 -7.36
C HIS A 273 -2.36 -21.19 -6.49
N SER A 274 -2.89 -20.16 -5.85
CA SER A 274 -4.12 -20.27 -5.06
C SER A 274 -5.36 -19.93 -5.88
N TYR A 275 -6.50 -20.57 -5.57
CA TYR A 275 -7.79 -20.23 -6.20
C TYR A 275 -8.30 -18.85 -5.78
N ALA A 276 -8.10 -18.47 -4.51
CA ALA A 276 -8.57 -17.21 -3.98
C ALA A 276 -7.63 -16.65 -2.91
N PHE A 277 -7.60 -15.33 -2.81
CA PHE A 277 -6.97 -14.60 -1.71
C PHE A 277 -8.07 -14.06 -0.77
N LEU A 278 -8.07 -14.51 0.48
CA LEU A 278 -9.13 -14.23 1.44
C LEU A 278 -8.78 -13.08 2.36
N ILE A 279 -9.69 -12.14 2.51
CA ILE A 279 -9.60 -11.00 3.41
C ILE A 279 -10.92 -10.83 4.16
N ASN A 280 -10.84 -10.66 5.47
CA ASN A 280 -12.01 -10.43 6.33
C ASN A 280 -11.69 -9.37 7.40
N THR A 281 -11.03 -8.30 7.04
CA THR A 281 -10.51 -7.32 7.99
C THR A 281 -11.62 -6.55 8.69
N ARG A 282 -11.45 -6.29 10.00
CA ARG A 282 -12.38 -5.45 10.80
C ARG A 282 -12.19 -3.96 10.50
N LYS A 283 -10.96 -3.56 10.14
CA LYS A 283 -10.60 -2.20 9.74
C LYS A 283 -9.28 -2.21 8.98
N ASP A 284 -9.29 -1.69 7.77
CA ASP A 284 -8.04 -1.45 7.01
C ASP A 284 -8.21 -0.29 6.04
N LEU A 285 -7.07 0.32 5.64
CA LEU A 285 -7.05 1.38 4.64
C LEU A 285 -6.54 0.81 3.31
N ASN A 286 -5.26 0.59 3.20
CA ASN A 286 -4.61 0.07 2.01
C ASN A 286 -3.89 -1.24 2.31
N MET A 287 -4.40 -2.32 1.75
CA MET A 287 -3.78 -3.63 1.86
C MET A 287 -2.96 -3.90 0.61
N VAL A 288 -1.64 -3.84 0.74
CA VAL A 288 -0.68 -4.12 -0.36
C VAL A 288 -0.88 -5.52 -0.93
N SER A 289 -1.26 -6.48 -0.09
CA SER A 289 -1.52 -7.87 -0.50
C SER A 289 -2.68 -8.01 -1.52
N ILE A 290 -3.58 -7.03 -1.62
CA ILE A 290 -4.64 -7.04 -2.63
C ILE A 290 -4.06 -6.85 -4.04
N PRO A 291 -3.38 -5.75 -4.37
CA PRO A 291 -2.76 -5.62 -5.69
C PRO A 291 -1.70 -6.70 -5.96
N GLU A 292 -0.95 -7.16 -4.95
CA GLU A 292 -0.02 -8.31 -5.09
C GLU A 292 -0.76 -9.57 -5.56
N SER A 293 -1.93 -9.85 -5.00
CA SER A 293 -2.74 -11.01 -5.40
C SER A 293 -3.29 -10.86 -6.82
N ILE A 294 -3.83 -9.70 -7.16
CA ILE A 294 -4.41 -9.45 -8.49
C ILE A 294 -3.33 -9.56 -9.58
N VAL A 295 -2.14 -8.97 -9.37
CA VAL A 295 -1.04 -9.09 -10.34
C VAL A 295 -0.49 -10.49 -10.44
N SER A 296 -0.71 -11.34 -9.45
CA SER A 296 -0.38 -12.77 -9.45
C SER A 296 -1.47 -13.64 -10.10
N GLY A 297 -2.53 -13.04 -10.64
CA GLY A 297 -3.65 -13.74 -11.26
C GLY A 297 -4.53 -14.48 -10.26
N THR A 298 -4.62 -14.01 -9.00
CA THR A 298 -5.42 -14.66 -7.97
C THR A 298 -6.52 -13.73 -7.50
N PRO A 299 -7.80 -14.13 -7.69
CA PRO A 299 -8.96 -13.31 -7.35
C PRO A 299 -9.11 -13.10 -5.86
N ILE A 300 -9.75 -12.00 -5.51
CA ILE A 300 -9.93 -11.54 -4.13
C ILE A 300 -11.32 -11.90 -3.62
N LEU A 301 -11.41 -12.42 -2.39
CA LEU A 301 -12.65 -12.45 -1.62
C LEU A 301 -12.48 -11.55 -0.40
N THR A 302 -13.25 -10.47 -0.34
CA THR A 302 -13.08 -9.44 0.70
C THR A 302 -14.43 -8.84 1.15
N ASN A 303 -14.42 -8.19 2.32
CA ASN A 303 -15.47 -7.28 2.76
C ASN A 303 -15.21 -5.85 2.21
N ASN A 304 -16.13 -4.90 2.48
CA ASN A 304 -16.06 -3.51 2.01
C ASN A 304 -15.04 -2.63 2.79
N GLN A 305 -14.29 -3.17 3.75
CA GLN A 305 -13.37 -2.39 4.57
C GLN A 305 -12.13 -1.87 3.81
N PRO A 306 -11.44 -2.68 2.98
CA PRO A 306 -10.30 -2.18 2.21
C PRO A 306 -10.70 -1.06 1.23
N ALA A 307 -9.83 -0.09 1.06
CA ALA A 307 -10.03 0.97 0.07
C ALA A 307 -10.08 0.44 -1.38
N SER A 308 -9.52 -0.74 -1.61
CA SER A 308 -9.49 -1.43 -2.90
C SER A 308 -10.81 -2.13 -3.27
N ALA A 309 -11.77 -2.23 -2.34
CA ALA A 309 -13.03 -2.95 -2.57
C ALA A 309 -13.78 -2.45 -3.82
N ASP A 310 -13.81 -1.13 -4.01
CA ASP A 310 -14.52 -0.51 -5.14
C ASP A 310 -14.00 -0.98 -6.51
N TYR A 311 -12.68 -0.96 -6.73
CA TYR A 311 -12.14 -1.38 -8.02
C TYR A 311 -12.14 -2.90 -8.20
N ILE A 312 -12.10 -3.69 -7.12
CA ILE A 312 -12.28 -5.15 -7.18
C ILE A 312 -13.66 -5.47 -7.71
N ALA A 313 -14.72 -4.90 -7.13
CA ALA A 313 -16.10 -5.10 -7.56
C ALA A 313 -16.35 -4.59 -8.97
N LYS A 314 -15.88 -3.37 -9.30
CA LYS A 314 -16.10 -2.73 -10.61
C LYS A 314 -15.47 -3.47 -11.78
N ASN A 315 -14.37 -4.22 -11.54
CA ASN A 315 -13.63 -4.89 -12.61
C ASN A 315 -13.69 -6.42 -12.49
N ASP A 316 -14.62 -6.96 -11.69
CA ASP A 316 -14.81 -8.41 -11.48
C ASP A 316 -13.49 -9.13 -11.13
N LEU A 317 -12.68 -8.54 -10.24
CA LEU A 317 -11.41 -9.11 -9.80
C LEU A 317 -11.59 -10.09 -8.63
N GLY A 318 -12.83 -10.43 -8.32
CA GLY A 318 -13.24 -11.29 -7.22
C GLY A 318 -14.60 -10.89 -6.66
N ILE A 319 -14.88 -11.24 -5.41
CA ILE A 319 -16.14 -10.96 -4.74
C ILE A 319 -15.92 -10.00 -3.57
N VAL A 320 -16.73 -8.95 -3.50
CA VAL A 320 -16.78 -7.98 -2.38
C VAL A 320 -18.13 -8.08 -1.70
N LYS A 321 -18.15 -8.49 -0.42
CA LYS A 321 -19.37 -8.69 0.34
C LYS A 321 -19.06 -8.68 1.86
N ASP A 322 -19.72 -7.85 2.67
CA ASP A 322 -19.39 -7.70 4.09
C ASP A 322 -19.48 -8.99 4.89
N ASN A 323 -20.50 -9.79 4.66
CA ASN A 323 -20.73 -11.07 5.32
C ASN A 323 -20.54 -12.25 4.38
N TRP A 324 -19.42 -12.26 3.61
CA TRP A 324 -19.10 -13.38 2.75
C TRP A 324 -18.94 -14.68 3.57
N ASN A 325 -19.24 -15.82 2.95
CA ASN A 325 -19.20 -17.13 3.58
C ASN A 325 -18.58 -18.19 2.65
N GLU A 326 -18.67 -19.45 3.04
CA GLU A 326 -18.16 -20.61 2.31
C GLU A 326 -18.72 -20.70 0.87
N ASN A 327 -19.99 -20.33 0.63
CA ASN A 327 -20.58 -20.36 -0.71
C ASN A 327 -19.94 -19.31 -1.64
N ASP A 328 -19.50 -18.16 -1.11
CA ASP A 328 -18.78 -17.15 -1.87
C ASP A 328 -17.36 -17.66 -2.21
N ILE A 329 -16.74 -18.48 -1.35
CA ILE A 329 -15.46 -19.16 -1.66
C ILE A 329 -15.67 -20.18 -2.77
N VAL A 330 -16.70 -21.03 -2.66
CA VAL A 330 -17.09 -22.02 -3.69
C VAL A 330 -17.25 -21.32 -5.04
N LYS A 331 -18.00 -20.23 -5.09
CA LYS A 331 -18.22 -19.47 -6.34
C LYS A 331 -16.91 -19.00 -6.96
N ILE A 332 -15.94 -18.51 -6.19
CA ILE A 332 -14.64 -18.11 -6.76
C ILE A 332 -13.85 -19.34 -7.25
N ILE A 333 -13.93 -20.47 -6.57
CA ILE A 333 -13.25 -21.71 -6.98
C ILE A 333 -13.85 -22.22 -8.29
N ASP A 334 -15.15 -22.30 -8.39
CA ASP A 334 -15.87 -22.84 -9.57
C ASP A 334 -15.72 -21.92 -10.78
N ASP A 335 -15.82 -20.60 -10.58
CA ASP A 335 -15.64 -19.59 -11.61
C ASP A 335 -14.18 -19.09 -11.72
N ASN A 336 -13.20 -19.85 -11.22
CA ASN A 336 -11.81 -19.37 -11.06
C ASN A 336 -11.18 -18.87 -12.36
N THR A 337 -11.40 -19.58 -13.46
CA THR A 337 -10.86 -19.19 -14.78
C THR A 337 -11.34 -17.79 -15.20
N TYR A 338 -12.61 -17.46 -14.94
CA TYR A 338 -13.17 -16.14 -15.22
C TYR A 338 -12.48 -15.04 -14.42
N TYR A 339 -12.42 -15.20 -13.09
CA TYR A 339 -11.80 -14.20 -12.21
C TYR A 339 -10.29 -14.06 -12.44
N THR A 340 -9.59 -15.20 -12.63
CA THR A 340 -8.13 -15.19 -12.94
C THR A 340 -7.84 -14.43 -14.22
N LYS A 341 -8.63 -14.63 -15.29
CA LYS A 341 -8.50 -13.89 -16.55
C LYS A 341 -8.66 -12.38 -16.33
N ASN A 342 -9.66 -11.95 -15.57
CA ASN A 342 -9.88 -10.55 -15.25
C ASN A 342 -8.69 -9.96 -14.45
N CYS A 343 -8.18 -10.68 -13.46
CA CYS A 343 -6.99 -10.27 -12.71
C CYS A 343 -5.77 -10.08 -13.63
N ILE A 344 -5.52 -11.02 -14.55
CA ILE A 344 -4.41 -10.94 -15.51
C ILE A 344 -4.59 -9.75 -16.46
N GLN A 345 -5.78 -9.48 -16.94
CA GLN A 345 -6.07 -8.33 -17.79
C GLN A 345 -5.94 -6.98 -17.05
N TYR A 346 -6.27 -6.96 -15.77
CA TYR A 346 -6.17 -5.76 -14.94
C TYR A 346 -4.74 -5.48 -14.45
N ARG A 347 -3.85 -6.47 -14.49
CA ARG A 347 -2.48 -6.47 -13.95
C ARG A 347 -1.69 -5.21 -14.32
N GLU A 348 -1.71 -4.81 -15.60
CA GLU A 348 -0.92 -3.68 -16.10
C GLU A 348 -1.28 -2.35 -15.41
N LYS A 349 -2.52 -2.20 -14.96
CA LYS A 349 -2.99 -1.01 -14.24
C LYS A 349 -2.47 -0.92 -12.80
N LEU A 350 -1.92 -2.01 -12.28
CA LEU A 350 -1.39 -2.11 -10.93
C LEU A 350 0.14 -2.16 -10.89
N THR A 351 0.83 -1.97 -12.03
CA THR A 351 2.29 -1.97 -12.06
C THR A 351 2.87 -0.67 -11.49
N ASN A 352 4.05 -0.74 -10.90
CA ASN A 352 4.81 0.42 -10.48
C ASN A 352 5.12 1.37 -11.65
N GLN A 353 5.36 0.82 -12.84
CA GLN A 353 5.57 1.60 -14.06
C GLN A 353 4.31 2.38 -14.44
N HIS A 354 3.11 1.75 -14.40
CA HIS A 354 1.87 2.45 -14.68
C HIS A 354 1.59 3.57 -13.66
N SER A 355 1.79 3.31 -12.38
CA SER A 355 1.65 4.35 -11.34
C SER A 355 2.61 5.51 -11.56
N ALA A 356 3.86 5.23 -11.92
CA ALA A 356 4.84 6.26 -12.28
C ALA A 356 4.40 7.06 -13.51
N GLN A 357 3.90 6.39 -14.55
CA GLN A 357 3.38 7.01 -15.77
C GLN A 357 2.24 7.98 -15.47
N LEU A 358 1.29 7.61 -14.62
CA LEU A 358 0.19 8.48 -14.21
C LEU A 358 0.68 9.78 -13.55
N PHE A 359 1.72 9.72 -12.69
CA PHE A 359 2.32 10.94 -12.13
C PHE A 359 2.91 11.85 -13.19
N ILE A 360 3.59 11.28 -14.20
CA ILE A 360 4.16 12.04 -15.31
C ILE A 360 3.07 12.70 -16.14
N GLU A 361 1.99 11.99 -16.44
CA GLU A 361 0.83 12.53 -17.17
C GLU A 361 0.16 13.67 -16.41
N ILE A 362 -0.06 13.50 -15.09
CA ILE A 362 -0.58 14.57 -14.23
C ILE A 362 0.35 15.77 -14.28
N PHE A 363 1.65 15.59 -14.07
CA PHE A 363 2.61 16.68 -14.11
C PHE A 363 2.59 17.43 -15.46
N ASN A 364 2.66 16.71 -16.57
CA ASN A 364 2.65 17.29 -17.91
C ASN A 364 1.36 18.08 -18.21
N SER A 365 0.21 17.61 -17.73
CA SER A 365 -1.07 18.31 -17.88
C SER A 365 -1.06 19.71 -17.25
N TYR A 366 -0.42 19.84 -16.08
CA TYR A 366 -0.28 21.14 -15.40
C TYR A 366 0.75 22.05 -16.06
N GLN A 367 1.82 21.49 -16.66
CA GLN A 367 2.81 22.31 -17.38
C GLN A 367 2.24 22.87 -18.69
N ASN A 368 1.50 22.06 -19.44
CA ASN A 368 0.88 22.48 -20.71
C ASN A 368 -0.20 23.56 -20.50
N ASN A 369 -0.91 23.55 -19.36
CA ASN A 369 -1.89 24.59 -19.03
C ASN A 369 -1.27 25.92 -18.59
N LYS A 370 0.03 25.98 -18.29
CA LYS A 370 0.76 27.23 -17.99
C LYS A 370 1.29 27.94 -19.24
N VAL A 371 1.38 27.24 -20.36
CA VAL A 371 1.89 27.77 -21.65
C VAL A 371 0.78 28.39 -22.49
N LYS A 372 -0.47 28.13 -22.13
CA LYS A 372 -1.65 28.80 -22.71
C LYS A 372 -2.09 29.98 -21.85
#